data_c8685b39a09bc8a6064ca9b620c4fab6
#
_entry.id   c8685b39a09bc8a6064ca9b620c4fab6
#
_cell.length_a   1.000
_cell.length_b   1.000
_cell.length_c   1.000
_cell.angle_alpha   90.00
_cell.angle_beta   90.00
_cell.angle_gamma   90.00
#
_symmetry.space_group_name_H-M   'P 1'
#
loop_
_entity.id
_entity.type
_entity.pdbx_description
1 polymer ?
#
loop_
_entity_poly.entity_id
_entity_poly.type
_entity_poly.pdbx_seq_one_letter_code
_entity_poly.pdbx_strand_id
1 'polypeptide(L)'
;MSHKIYPIGIQNFEKIRNDGYFYIDKTALMYQMVKTGSYYFLSRPRRFGKSLLLSTLEAYFQGKKELFEGLAVEKLEKDWIKYPILHLDLNIEKYDTSESLDNILDKSLTAWEKLYGAEPSERSFSLRFAGIIERACKLAGQRVVILVDEYDKPMLQAIGNEELQKQFRNTLKPFYGALKTMDGCIKFAFLTGVTKFGKVSVFSDLNNLDDISMWNEYVEICGISEREIHNNLETELHEFAAARGITYDKLCEELRECYDGYHFTHNSIGMYNPFSLLNAFKRKDFGSYWFETGTPTYLVKLLQKHHYDLERMTHEETDAQVLNSIDSESTNPIPVIYQSGYLTIKGYDEEFGMYRLGFPNREVEEGFVRFLLPYYANVNKVESPFEIQKFVREVRSGDYSSFFRRLQSFFADTTYEVIRDQELHYENVLFIVFKLVGFYAKVEYHTSEGRIDLVLQTDKFIYIMEFKLNGTAEEALQQINDKHYALPFEMDERKLFKIGVNFSAETRNIEKWIVETKN
;
A
#
# COMPACT_ATOMS: atom_id res chain seq x y z
N MET A 1 -2.65 32.88 -16.28
CA MET A 1 -2.05 32.16 -15.13
C MET A 1 -1.22 31.01 -15.67
N SER A 2 0.02 30.84 -15.21
CA SER A 2 0.86 29.71 -15.64
C SER A 2 0.26 28.43 -15.05
N HIS A 3 -0.21 27.51 -15.90
CA HIS A 3 -0.69 26.21 -15.43
C HIS A 3 0.49 25.45 -14.83
N LYS A 4 0.34 24.94 -13.60
CA LYS A 4 1.34 24.08 -12.97
C LYS A 4 1.52 22.78 -13.76
N ILE A 5 2.75 22.38 -14.00
CA ILE A 5 3.09 21.12 -14.67
C ILE A 5 3.36 20.09 -13.57
N TYR A 6 2.51 19.08 -13.46
CA TYR A 6 2.63 18.08 -12.41
C TYR A 6 3.68 17.01 -12.74
N PRO A 7 4.62 16.69 -11.82
CA PRO A 7 5.71 15.74 -12.04
C PRO A 7 5.26 14.29 -11.88
N ILE A 8 4.21 13.88 -12.58
CA ILE A 8 3.64 12.53 -12.47
C ILE A 8 4.65 11.49 -12.99
N GLY A 9 5.12 10.62 -12.09
CA GLY A 9 6.11 9.59 -12.40
C GLY A 9 7.55 10.11 -12.55
N ILE A 10 7.81 11.41 -12.30
CA ILE A 10 9.16 11.98 -12.34
C ILE A 10 9.76 11.90 -10.93
N GLN A 11 10.93 11.27 -10.83
CA GLN A 11 11.64 11.06 -9.56
C GLN A 11 12.96 11.84 -9.49
N ASN A 12 13.39 12.45 -10.58
CA ASN A 12 14.65 13.19 -10.65
C ASN A 12 14.41 14.66 -10.25
N PHE A 13 14.99 15.07 -9.13
CA PHE A 13 14.83 16.42 -8.57
C PHE A 13 15.40 17.50 -9.49
N GLU A 14 16.56 17.28 -10.08
CA GLU A 14 17.19 18.20 -11.01
C GLU A 14 16.29 18.47 -12.23
N LYS A 15 15.70 17.42 -12.81
CA LYS A 15 14.73 17.55 -13.89
C LYS A 15 13.49 18.35 -13.45
N ILE A 16 12.96 18.09 -12.26
CA ILE A 16 11.81 18.83 -11.73
C ILE A 16 12.11 20.32 -11.65
N ARG A 17 13.29 20.68 -11.14
CA ARG A 17 13.69 22.08 -10.96
C ARG A 17 13.99 22.78 -12.29
N ASN A 18 14.76 22.13 -13.15
CA ASN A 18 15.19 22.71 -14.43
C ASN A 18 14.03 22.88 -15.44
N ASP A 19 13.10 21.93 -15.46
CA ASP A 19 11.98 21.94 -16.40
C ASP A 19 10.73 22.68 -15.83
N GLY A 20 10.82 23.26 -14.61
CA GLY A 20 9.77 24.06 -14.01
C GLY A 20 8.53 23.27 -13.57
N TYR A 21 8.69 22.00 -13.20
CA TYR A 21 7.59 21.20 -12.64
C TYR A 21 7.20 21.70 -11.25
N PHE A 22 5.95 21.48 -10.90
CA PHE A 22 5.44 21.72 -9.56
C PHE A 22 6.17 20.84 -8.53
N TYR A 23 6.61 21.46 -7.45
CA TYR A 23 7.32 20.79 -6.35
C TYR A 23 6.78 21.26 -5.01
N ILE A 24 6.42 20.31 -4.14
CA ILE A 24 6.08 20.59 -2.74
C ILE A 24 7.36 20.48 -1.93
N ASP A 25 7.73 21.57 -1.28
CA ASP A 25 9.01 21.70 -0.60
C ASP A 25 9.08 20.90 0.71
N LYS A 26 9.89 19.85 0.71
CA LYS A 26 10.22 19.01 1.88
C LYS A 26 11.65 19.26 2.39
N THR A 27 12.34 20.25 1.82
CA THR A 27 13.78 20.42 2.06
C THR A 27 14.13 20.85 3.48
N ALA A 28 13.20 21.46 4.23
CA ALA A 28 13.39 21.76 5.65
C ALA A 28 13.53 20.47 6.49
N LEU A 29 12.63 19.51 6.29
CA LEU A 29 12.69 18.21 6.97
C LEU A 29 13.91 17.39 6.55
N MET A 30 14.21 17.41 5.24
CA MET A 30 15.43 16.79 4.71
C MET A 30 16.70 17.37 5.38
N TYR A 31 16.81 18.70 5.48
CA TYR A 31 17.93 19.37 6.12
C TYR A 31 18.05 18.99 7.59
N GLN A 32 16.94 19.00 8.32
CA GLN A 32 16.89 18.58 9.71
C GLN A 32 17.44 17.16 9.87
N MET A 33 16.97 16.19 9.05
CA MET A 33 17.45 14.81 9.05
C MET A 33 18.97 14.73 8.84
N VAL A 34 19.51 15.48 7.87
CA VAL A 34 20.96 15.50 7.57
C VAL A 34 21.79 16.10 8.71
N LYS A 35 21.22 17.01 9.50
CA LYS A 35 21.93 17.67 10.61
C LYS A 35 21.81 16.93 11.95
N THR A 36 20.80 16.07 12.11
CA THR A 36 20.52 15.41 13.40
C THR A 36 21.05 13.97 13.50
N GLY A 37 21.37 13.33 12.37
CA GLY A 37 21.91 11.97 12.37
C GLY A 37 22.69 11.63 11.10
N SER A 38 23.08 10.37 10.97
CA SER A 38 23.94 9.91 9.88
C SER A 38 23.42 8.66 9.16
N TYR A 39 22.66 7.81 9.80
CA TYR A 39 22.18 6.56 9.22
C TYR A 39 20.67 6.45 9.38
N TYR A 40 19.96 6.47 8.26
CA TYR A 40 18.51 6.46 8.29
C TYR A 40 17.93 5.41 7.36
N PHE A 41 16.82 4.86 7.80
CA PHE A 41 15.96 3.97 7.03
C PHE A 41 14.55 4.54 6.95
N LEU A 42 13.95 4.52 5.74
CA LEU A 42 12.58 4.95 5.51
C LEU A 42 11.82 3.94 4.66
N SER A 43 10.77 3.36 5.22
CA SER A 43 9.76 2.60 4.47
C SER A 43 8.52 3.46 4.23
N ARG A 44 8.04 3.47 2.98
CA ARG A 44 6.77 4.08 2.56
C ARG A 44 6.18 3.27 1.41
N PRO A 45 4.86 3.26 1.26
CA PRO A 45 4.21 2.63 0.11
C PRO A 45 4.77 3.15 -1.22
N ARG A 46 4.52 2.41 -2.29
CA ARG A 46 4.91 2.84 -3.64
C ARG A 46 4.30 4.20 -3.98
N ARG A 47 5.00 5.00 -4.80
CA ARG A 47 4.54 6.31 -5.31
C ARG A 47 4.39 7.41 -4.25
N PHE A 48 4.98 7.25 -3.08
CA PHE A 48 5.00 8.28 -2.02
C PHE A 48 6.11 9.31 -2.15
N GLY A 49 7.02 9.18 -3.12
CA GLY A 49 8.10 10.15 -3.36
C GLY A 49 9.45 9.79 -2.73
N LYS A 50 9.67 8.55 -2.31
CA LYS A 50 10.97 8.07 -1.75
C LYS A 50 12.15 8.35 -2.68
N SER A 51 12.05 7.92 -3.95
CA SER A 51 13.12 8.13 -4.94
C SER A 51 13.33 9.60 -5.28
N LEU A 52 12.28 10.45 -5.20
CA LEU A 52 12.42 11.89 -5.31
C LEU A 52 13.20 12.47 -4.11
N LEU A 53 12.91 12.02 -2.89
CA LEU A 53 13.67 12.42 -1.70
C LEU A 53 15.15 12.02 -1.83
N LEU A 54 15.44 10.79 -2.29
CA LEU A 54 16.81 10.34 -2.58
C LEU A 54 17.50 11.24 -3.61
N SER A 55 16.82 11.55 -4.72
CA SER A 55 17.36 12.45 -5.75
C SER A 55 17.57 13.88 -5.22
N THR A 56 16.72 14.34 -4.30
CA THR A 56 16.89 15.65 -3.63
C THR A 56 18.12 15.64 -2.71
N LEU A 57 18.31 14.58 -1.91
CA LEU A 57 19.49 14.36 -1.08
C LEU A 57 20.77 14.29 -1.93
N GLU A 58 20.72 13.59 -3.06
CA GLU A 58 21.85 13.48 -4.00
C GLU A 58 22.25 14.87 -4.51
N ALA A 59 21.30 15.66 -5.00
CA ALA A 59 21.56 17.04 -5.45
C ALA A 59 22.13 17.93 -4.33
N TYR A 60 21.60 17.79 -3.11
CA TYR A 60 22.08 18.52 -1.92
C TYR A 60 23.54 18.17 -1.61
N PHE A 61 23.89 16.89 -1.53
CA PHE A 61 25.27 16.46 -1.24
C PHE A 61 26.23 16.64 -2.43
N GLN A 62 25.72 16.83 -3.65
CA GLN A 62 26.50 17.29 -4.80
C GLN A 62 26.81 18.80 -4.74
N GLY A 63 26.23 19.53 -3.76
CA GLY A 63 26.41 20.97 -3.61
C GLY A 63 25.78 21.79 -4.73
N LYS A 64 24.72 21.29 -5.37
CA LYS A 64 24.00 21.96 -6.49
C LYS A 64 23.04 23.01 -5.95
N LYS A 65 23.58 24.07 -5.33
CA LYS A 65 22.83 25.14 -4.66
C LYS A 65 21.73 25.73 -5.56
N GLU A 66 22.02 25.91 -6.83
CA GLU A 66 21.13 26.50 -7.83
C GLU A 66 19.77 25.79 -7.95
N LEU A 67 19.75 24.48 -7.71
CA LEU A 67 18.51 23.69 -7.75
C LEU A 67 17.57 23.96 -6.55
N PHE A 68 18.11 24.54 -5.48
CA PHE A 68 17.39 24.79 -4.24
C PHE A 68 16.92 26.25 -4.10
N GLU A 69 17.13 27.08 -5.11
CA GLU A 69 16.69 28.47 -5.11
C GLU A 69 15.17 28.57 -4.82
N GLY A 70 14.82 29.39 -3.83
CA GLY A 70 13.45 29.57 -3.36
C GLY A 70 12.92 28.47 -2.42
N LEU A 71 13.69 27.41 -2.14
CA LEU A 71 13.31 26.36 -1.20
C LEU A 71 13.84 26.64 0.21
N ALA A 72 13.20 26.01 1.21
CA ALA A 72 13.52 26.25 2.62
C ALA A 72 15.00 26.03 2.96
N VAL A 73 15.61 24.99 2.41
CA VAL A 73 17.02 24.65 2.66
C VAL A 73 18.01 25.72 2.19
N GLU A 74 17.67 26.52 1.21
CA GLU A 74 18.52 27.61 0.73
C GLU A 74 18.87 28.61 1.85
N LYS A 75 17.91 28.88 2.75
CA LYS A 75 18.09 29.76 3.90
C LYS A 75 18.81 29.10 5.07
N LEU A 76 18.72 27.77 5.15
CA LEU A 76 19.25 26.98 6.25
C LEU A 76 20.70 26.56 6.04
N GLU A 77 21.05 26.13 4.80
CA GLU A 77 22.41 25.66 4.47
C GLU A 77 23.30 26.83 4.01
N LYS A 78 24.51 26.89 4.54
CA LYS A 78 25.48 27.96 4.25
C LYS A 78 26.66 27.48 3.40
N ASP A 79 27.11 26.25 3.62
CA ASP A 79 28.41 25.80 3.15
C ASP A 79 28.34 25.05 1.80
N TRP A 80 27.21 24.41 1.50
CA TRP A 80 26.99 23.63 0.25
C TRP A 80 28.16 22.73 -0.12
N ILE A 81 28.67 21.97 0.86
CA ILE A 81 29.84 21.10 0.69
C ILE A 81 29.50 19.94 -0.24
N LYS A 82 30.44 19.66 -1.16
CA LYS A 82 30.37 18.50 -2.06
C LYS A 82 30.95 17.27 -1.40
N TYR A 83 30.22 16.17 -1.48
CA TYR A 83 30.60 14.86 -0.98
C TYR A 83 30.65 13.84 -2.11
N PRO A 84 31.55 12.81 -2.06
CA PRO A 84 31.43 11.65 -2.93
C PRO A 84 30.16 10.87 -2.59
N ILE A 85 29.39 10.47 -3.63
CA ILE A 85 28.11 9.80 -3.47
C ILE A 85 28.17 8.41 -4.11
N LEU A 86 27.75 7.40 -3.39
CA LEU A 86 27.52 6.05 -3.86
C LEU A 86 26.01 5.78 -3.83
N HIS A 87 25.39 5.87 -5.01
CA HIS A 87 23.94 5.67 -5.15
C HIS A 87 23.67 4.30 -5.76
N LEU A 88 23.04 3.41 -5.00
CA LEU A 88 22.61 2.07 -5.40
C LEU A 88 21.10 2.06 -5.61
N ASP A 89 20.66 1.85 -6.85
CA ASP A 89 19.25 1.68 -7.21
C ASP A 89 18.99 0.20 -7.55
N LEU A 90 18.29 -0.50 -6.67
CA LEU A 90 17.90 -1.90 -6.85
C LEU A 90 16.60 -2.05 -7.66
N ASN A 91 16.00 -0.95 -8.15
CA ASN A 91 14.77 -1.00 -8.94
C ASN A 91 14.98 -1.42 -10.41
N ILE A 92 16.19 -1.39 -10.90
CA ILE A 92 16.51 -1.58 -12.32
C ILE A 92 16.33 -3.04 -12.78
N GLU A 93 16.56 -4.01 -11.87
CA GLU A 93 16.62 -5.43 -12.22
C GLU A 93 15.34 -6.19 -11.82
N LYS A 94 15.13 -7.36 -12.46
CA LYS A 94 14.12 -8.34 -12.06
C LYS A 94 14.81 -9.48 -11.30
N TYR A 95 14.35 -9.77 -10.08
CA TYR A 95 14.99 -10.69 -9.15
C TYR A 95 14.32 -12.07 -9.18
N ASP A 96 14.44 -12.79 -10.28
CA ASP A 96 13.87 -14.14 -10.46
C ASP A 96 14.94 -15.25 -10.51
N THR A 97 16.21 -14.89 -10.53
CA THR A 97 17.35 -15.82 -10.47
C THR A 97 18.39 -15.36 -9.45
N SER A 98 19.28 -16.26 -9.00
CA SER A 98 20.37 -15.95 -8.06
C SER A 98 21.32 -14.89 -8.59
N GLU A 99 21.60 -14.92 -9.89
CA GLU A 99 22.56 -14.04 -10.56
C GLU A 99 22.04 -12.62 -10.71
N SER A 100 20.72 -12.41 -10.64
CA SER A 100 20.13 -11.09 -10.87
C SER A 100 20.59 -10.03 -9.84
N LEU A 101 20.72 -10.42 -8.57
CA LEU A 101 21.28 -9.54 -7.54
C LEU A 101 22.78 -9.32 -7.73
N ASP A 102 23.50 -10.38 -8.04
CA ASP A 102 24.96 -10.32 -8.25
C ASP A 102 25.30 -9.40 -9.42
N ASN A 103 24.54 -9.48 -10.52
CA ASN A 103 24.71 -8.64 -11.71
C ASN A 103 24.56 -7.14 -11.41
N ILE A 104 23.54 -6.74 -10.63
CA ILE A 104 23.34 -5.31 -10.31
C ILE A 104 24.37 -4.79 -9.33
N LEU A 105 24.77 -5.61 -8.35
CA LEU A 105 25.85 -5.24 -7.42
C LEU A 105 27.18 -5.13 -8.15
N ASP A 106 27.53 -6.11 -9.00
CA ASP A 106 28.76 -6.07 -9.78
C ASP A 106 28.81 -4.86 -10.70
N LYS A 107 27.73 -4.57 -11.43
CA LYS A 107 27.61 -3.39 -12.29
C LYS A 107 27.87 -2.09 -11.52
N SER A 108 27.25 -1.95 -10.35
CA SER A 108 27.37 -0.74 -9.52
C SER A 108 28.79 -0.58 -8.96
N LEU A 109 29.34 -1.66 -8.39
CA LEU A 109 30.69 -1.67 -7.85
C LEU A 109 31.73 -1.39 -8.94
N THR A 110 31.61 -2.03 -10.11
CA THR A 110 32.51 -1.79 -11.25
C THR A 110 32.45 -0.34 -11.74
N ALA A 111 31.28 0.30 -11.72
CA ALA A 111 31.16 1.71 -12.05
C ALA A 111 31.91 2.61 -11.06
N TRP A 112 31.80 2.32 -9.75
CA TRP A 112 32.49 3.06 -8.70
C TRP A 112 33.99 2.76 -8.67
N GLU A 113 34.42 1.52 -8.96
CA GLU A 113 35.85 1.15 -9.09
C GLU A 113 36.54 1.92 -10.22
N LYS A 114 35.85 2.20 -11.33
CA LYS A 114 36.37 3.06 -12.39
C LYS A 114 36.64 4.49 -11.91
N LEU A 115 35.91 4.98 -10.94
CA LEU A 115 36.07 6.33 -10.37
C LEU A 115 37.11 6.38 -9.25
N TYR A 116 37.12 5.36 -8.39
CA TYR A 116 37.87 5.38 -7.12
C TYR A 116 38.99 4.33 -7.06
N GLY A 117 39.13 3.49 -8.09
CA GLY A 117 40.11 2.41 -8.13
C GLY A 117 39.59 1.08 -7.55
N ALA A 118 40.31 0.01 -7.77
CA ALA A 118 40.07 -1.35 -7.33
C ALA A 118 41.35 -2.01 -6.83
N GLU A 119 41.22 -2.92 -5.86
CA GLU A 119 42.31 -3.73 -5.34
C GLU A 119 42.09 -5.23 -5.66
N PRO A 120 43.09 -5.97 -6.18
CA PRO A 120 42.93 -7.38 -6.52
C PRO A 120 42.57 -8.32 -5.37
N SER A 121 42.80 -7.89 -4.15
CA SER A 121 42.42 -8.61 -2.91
C SER A 121 40.95 -8.54 -2.56
N GLU A 122 40.22 -7.58 -3.12
CA GLU A 122 38.80 -7.34 -2.86
C GLU A 122 37.92 -8.27 -3.72
N ARG A 123 37.80 -9.55 -3.31
CA ARG A 123 37.15 -10.58 -4.13
C ARG A 123 35.64 -10.72 -3.91
N SER A 124 35.10 -10.22 -2.80
CA SER A 124 33.66 -10.26 -2.53
C SER A 124 33.00 -8.89 -2.68
N PHE A 125 31.70 -8.85 -2.92
CA PHE A 125 30.96 -7.58 -3.02
C PHE A 125 31.12 -6.70 -1.79
N SER A 126 31.15 -7.30 -0.60
CA SER A 126 31.36 -6.56 0.67
C SER A 126 32.76 -5.93 0.76
N LEU A 127 33.82 -6.67 0.36
CA LEU A 127 35.18 -6.15 0.37
C LEU A 127 35.38 -5.05 -0.68
N ARG A 128 34.85 -5.25 -1.91
CA ARG A 128 34.87 -4.23 -2.96
C ARG A 128 34.17 -2.95 -2.49
N PHE A 129 32.97 -3.08 -1.87
CA PHE A 129 32.21 -1.95 -1.40
C PHE A 129 32.96 -1.19 -0.28
N ALA A 130 33.51 -1.90 0.70
CA ALA A 130 34.31 -1.30 1.76
C ALA A 130 35.56 -0.57 1.21
N GLY A 131 36.29 -1.19 0.30
CA GLY A 131 37.46 -0.58 -0.34
C GLY A 131 37.12 0.65 -1.18
N ILE A 132 35.99 0.63 -1.90
CA ILE A 132 35.48 1.80 -2.64
C ILE A 132 35.16 2.95 -1.69
N ILE A 133 34.47 2.70 -0.56
CA ILE A 133 34.16 3.71 0.46
C ILE A 133 35.46 4.34 0.99
N GLU A 134 36.45 3.52 1.34
CA GLU A 134 37.72 3.99 1.87
C GLU A 134 38.48 4.86 0.85
N ARG A 135 38.61 4.40 -0.38
CA ARG A 135 39.30 5.13 -1.44
C ARG A 135 38.57 6.41 -1.84
N ALA A 136 37.24 6.37 -1.95
CA ALA A 136 36.45 7.57 -2.24
C ALA A 136 36.63 8.64 -1.14
N CYS A 137 36.60 8.23 0.13
CA CYS A 137 36.87 9.12 1.26
C CYS A 137 38.28 9.75 1.18
N LYS A 138 39.29 8.94 0.93
CA LYS A 138 40.68 9.42 0.80
C LYS A 138 40.88 10.36 -0.39
N LEU A 139 40.36 10.00 -1.55
CA LEU A 139 40.52 10.78 -2.78
C LEU A 139 39.79 12.12 -2.74
N ALA A 140 38.59 12.13 -2.18
CA ALA A 140 37.80 13.35 -2.08
C ALA A 140 38.22 14.25 -0.91
N GLY A 141 38.96 13.74 0.08
CA GLY A 141 39.20 14.43 1.34
C GLY A 141 37.94 14.73 2.15
N GLN A 142 36.85 14.05 1.79
CA GLN A 142 35.51 14.18 2.39
C GLN A 142 34.92 12.80 2.63
N ARG A 143 34.11 12.65 3.69
CA ARG A 143 33.37 11.42 3.95
C ARG A 143 32.35 11.14 2.86
N VAL A 144 32.01 9.88 2.68
CA VAL A 144 31.13 9.37 1.61
C VAL A 144 29.67 9.46 2.01
N VAL A 145 28.80 9.78 1.07
CA VAL A 145 27.34 9.65 1.20
C VAL A 145 26.87 8.38 0.48
N ILE A 146 26.05 7.59 1.14
CA ILE A 146 25.51 6.35 0.61
C ILE A 146 24.00 6.46 0.52
N LEU A 147 23.45 6.28 -0.71
CA LEU A 147 22.02 6.33 -0.98
C LEU A 147 21.61 4.99 -1.59
N VAL A 148 20.58 4.35 -1.00
CA VAL A 148 20.06 3.06 -1.50
C VAL A 148 18.56 3.17 -1.72
N ASP A 149 18.12 2.96 -2.97
CA ASP A 149 16.69 2.92 -3.31
C ASP A 149 16.21 1.48 -3.50
N GLU A 150 14.98 1.20 -2.99
CA GLU A 150 14.28 -0.09 -3.12
C GLU A 150 15.10 -1.28 -2.58
N TYR A 151 15.75 -1.12 -1.41
CA TYR A 151 16.63 -2.13 -0.82
C TYR A 151 15.98 -3.51 -0.66
N ASP A 152 14.68 -3.55 -0.48
CA ASP A 152 13.87 -4.74 -0.20
C ASP A 152 13.35 -5.43 -1.48
N LYS A 153 13.49 -4.81 -2.65
CA LYS A 153 12.96 -5.34 -3.90
C LYS A 153 13.44 -6.75 -4.24
N PRO A 154 14.74 -7.12 -4.05
CA PRO A 154 15.18 -8.51 -4.27
C PRO A 154 14.42 -9.50 -3.39
N MET A 155 14.27 -9.18 -2.11
CA MET A 155 13.59 -10.03 -1.14
C MET A 155 12.08 -10.15 -1.41
N LEU A 156 11.43 -9.03 -1.79
CA LEU A 156 10.01 -9.00 -2.12
C LEU A 156 9.67 -9.83 -3.36
N GLN A 157 10.50 -9.76 -4.41
CA GLN A 157 10.27 -10.52 -5.63
C GLN A 157 10.54 -12.02 -5.46
N ALA A 158 11.37 -12.39 -4.49
CA ALA A 158 11.65 -13.77 -4.14
C ALA A 158 10.62 -14.37 -3.16
N ILE A 159 9.54 -13.65 -2.77
CA ILE A 159 8.48 -14.20 -1.91
C ILE A 159 7.89 -15.47 -2.55
N GLY A 160 7.86 -16.55 -1.76
CA GLY A 160 7.42 -17.88 -2.22
C GLY A 160 8.54 -18.76 -2.78
N ASN A 161 9.80 -18.27 -2.81
CA ASN A 161 10.99 -19.03 -3.14
C ASN A 161 12.03 -18.89 -2.00
N GLU A 162 11.96 -19.75 -1.00
CA GLU A 162 12.78 -19.68 0.22
C GLU A 162 14.28 -19.80 -0.06
N GLU A 163 14.66 -20.62 -1.03
CA GLU A 163 16.07 -20.79 -1.40
C GLU A 163 16.64 -19.49 -2.01
N LEU A 164 15.90 -18.86 -2.91
CA LEU A 164 16.30 -17.60 -3.53
C LEU A 164 16.37 -16.46 -2.48
N GLN A 165 15.41 -16.39 -1.55
CA GLN A 165 15.44 -15.44 -0.44
C GLN A 165 16.67 -15.64 0.44
N LYS A 166 17.02 -16.88 0.74
CA LYS A 166 18.21 -17.20 1.54
C LYS A 166 19.50 -16.76 0.82
N GLN A 167 19.59 -16.99 -0.48
CA GLN A 167 20.73 -16.56 -1.30
C GLN A 167 20.86 -15.03 -1.30
N PHE A 168 19.79 -14.30 -1.57
CA PHE A 168 19.81 -12.83 -1.54
C PHE A 168 20.17 -12.28 -0.15
N ARG A 169 19.64 -12.88 0.91
CA ARG A 169 20.01 -12.50 2.29
C ARG A 169 21.49 -12.69 2.56
N ASN A 170 22.06 -13.82 2.13
CA ASN A 170 23.47 -14.13 2.31
C ASN A 170 24.40 -13.17 1.55
N THR A 171 23.94 -12.61 0.44
CA THR A 171 24.67 -11.59 -0.33
C THR A 171 24.50 -10.19 0.29
N LEU A 172 23.26 -9.79 0.63
CA LEU A 172 22.96 -8.44 1.12
C LEU A 172 23.48 -8.18 2.53
N LYS A 173 23.40 -9.17 3.43
CA LYS A 173 23.82 -8.98 4.84
C LYS A 173 25.30 -8.54 4.96
N PRO A 174 26.30 -9.27 4.41
CA PRO A 174 27.68 -8.82 4.45
C PRO A 174 27.93 -7.55 3.62
N PHE A 175 27.20 -7.33 2.53
CA PHE A 175 27.30 -6.12 1.72
C PHE A 175 26.95 -4.88 2.53
N TYR A 176 25.80 -4.85 3.19
CA TYR A 176 25.42 -3.74 4.06
C TYR A 176 26.24 -3.68 5.36
N GLY A 177 26.83 -4.79 5.81
CA GLY A 177 27.76 -4.83 6.94
C GLY A 177 28.97 -3.90 6.76
N ALA A 178 29.36 -3.61 5.52
CA ALA A 178 30.39 -2.61 5.21
C ALA A 178 30.07 -1.20 5.74
N LEU A 179 28.78 -0.84 5.83
CA LEU A 179 28.36 0.47 6.39
C LEU A 179 28.82 0.66 7.83
N LYS A 180 28.76 -0.39 8.64
CA LYS A 180 29.23 -0.35 10.03
C LYS A 180 30.76 -0.33 10.12
N THR A 181 31.41 -1.17 9.32
CA THR A 181 32.87 -1.28 9.32
C THR A 181 33.54 0.02 8.86
N MET A 182 32.90 0.73 7.91
CA MET A 182 33.43 1.95 7.31
C MET A 182 32.86 3.24 7.90
N ASP A 183 32.29 3.19 9.11
CA ASP A 183 31.64 4.32 9.79
C ASP A 183 32.48 5.62 9.78
N GLY A 184 33.78 5.53 10.06
CA GLY A 184 34.68 6.68 10.03
C GLY A 184 34.77 7.39 8.65
N CYS A 185 34.46 6.70 7.56
CA CYS A 185 34.49 7.23 6.19
C CYS A 185 33.11 7.66 5.69
N ILE A 186 32.02 7.42 6.43
CA ILE A 186 30.65 7.72 6.02
C ILE A 186 30.17 9.01 6.65
N LYS A 187 29.67 9.93 5.84
CA LYS A 187 29.00 11.17 6.24
C LYS A 187 27.53 10.95 6.54
N PHE A 188 26.87 10.20 5.63
CA PHE A 188 25.44 10.00 5.67
C PHE A 188 25.07 8.74 4.88
N ALA A 189 24.17 7.95 5.38
CA ALA A 189 23.60 6.80 4.69
C ALA A 189 22.07 6.84 4.78
N PHE A 190 21.38 6.74 3.66
CA PHE A 190 19.93 6.74 3.61
C PHE A 190 19.43 5.59 2.74
N LEU A 191 18.67 4.69 3.36
CA LEU A 191 18.13 3.50 2.70
C LEU A 191 16.61 3.61 2.63
N THR A 192 16.04 3.34 1.47
CA THR A 192 14.59 3.33 1.29
C THR A 192 14.08 2.01 0.75
N GLY A 193 12.83 1.70 1.09
CA GLY A 193 12.11 0.55 0.58
C GLY A 193 10.61 0.70 0.72
N VAL A 194 9.87 -0.27 0.19
CA VAL A 194 8.44 -0.40 0.40
C VAL A 194 8.17 -1.05 1.75
N THR A 195 8.92 -2.09 2.07
CA THR A 195 8.73 -2.90 3.26
C THR A 195 9.98 -2.92 4.15
N LYS A 196 9.82 -3.48 5.34
CA LYS A 196 10.93 -3.78 6.25
C LYS A 196 11.42 -5.22 6.09
N PHE A 197 11.20 -5.81 4.92
CA PHE A 197 11.52 -7.20 4.62
C PHE A 197 13.01 -7.48 4.81
N GLY A 198 13.31 -8.45 5.65
CA GLY A 198 14.69 -8.77 5.96
C GLY A 198 15.42 -7.74 6.83
N LYS A 199 14.75 -6.65 7.30
CA LYS A 199 15.38 -5.66 8.18
C LYS A 199 16.06 -6.33 9.36
N VAL A 200 15.38 -7.26 10.03
CA VAL A 200 15.94 -8.00 11.15
C VAL A 200 17.08 -8.93 10.71
N SER A 201 17.01 -9.51 9.52
CA SER A 201 17.99 -10.50 9.05
C SER A 201 19.13 -9.91 8.20
N VAL A 202 18.88 -8.82 7.46
CA VAL A 202 19.87 -8.15 6.61
C VAL A 202 20.62 -7.05 7.37
N PHE A 203 19.92 -6.32 8.23
CA PHE A 203 20.49 -5.21 9.01
C PHE A 203 20.71 -5.54 10.48
N SER A 204 20.67 -6.82 10.88
CA SER A 204 20.89 -7.24 12.28
C SER A 204 22.17 -6.70 12.90
N ASP A 205 23.18 -6.47 12.07
CA ASP A 205 24.48 -5.99 12.47
C ASP A 205 24.61 -4.46 12.41
N LEU A 206 23.60 -3.76 11.85
CA LEU A 206 23.53 -2.29 11.74
C LEU A 206 22.66 -1.69 12.86
N ASN A 207 23.19 -1.68 14.07
CA ASN A 207 22.50 -1.14 15.23
C ASN A 207 22.48 0.41 15.29
N ASN A 208 23.15 1.07 14.36
CA ASN A 208 23.19 2.52 14.19
C ASN A 208 22.23 3.06 13.11
N LEU A 209 21.37 2.20 12.55
CA LEU A 209 20.41 2.58 11.52
C LEU A 209 19.06 2.99 12.14
N ASP A 210 18.78 4.29 12.12
CA ASP A 210 17.54 4.87 12.64
C ASP A 210 16.37 4.65 11.67
N ASP A 211 15.39 3.87 12.09
CA ASP A 211 14.15 3.65 11.33
C ASP A 211 13.15 4.78 11.60
N ILE A 212 13.12 5.77 10.73
CA ILE A 212 12.23 6.92 10.84
C ILE A 212 10.83 6.69 10.27
N SER A 213 10.51 5.48 9.84
CA SER A 213 9.23 5.17 9.18
C SER A 213 8.00 5.46 10.06
N MET A 214 8.14 5.32 11.38
CA MET A 214 7.05 5.57 12.34
C MET A 214 7.37 6.72 13.31
N TRP A 215 8.26 7.65 12.94
CA TRP A 215 8.54 8.83 13.75
C TRP A 215 7.63 9.98 13.35
N ASN A 216 6.94 10.59 14.33
CA ASN A 216 6.03 11.72 14.11
C ASN A 216 6.71 12.89 13.40
N GLU A 217 7.98 13.12 13.68
CA GLU A 217 8.80 14.18 13.12
C GLU A 217 8.96 14.08 11.60
N TYR A 218 8.97 12.84 11.04
CA TYR A 218 9.20 12.59 9.61
C TYR A 218 7.96 12.07 8.87
N VAL A 219 6.76 12.24 9.43
CA VAL A 219 5.51 11.83 8.78
C VAL A 219 5.35 12.52 7.43
N GLU A 220 5.61 13.82 7.37
CA GLU A 220 5.44 14.64 6.17
C GLU A 220 6.66 14.64 5.22
N ILE A 221 7.72 13.87 5.49
CA ILE A 221 8.92 13.85 4.62
C ILE A 221 8.63 13.28 3.22
N CYS A 222 7.64 12.42 3.11
CA CYS A 222 7.08 11.86 1.88
C CYS A 222 5.56 11.94 1.93
N GLY A 223 4.91 12.01 0.77
CA GLY A 223 3.46 12.22 0.69
C GLY A 223 3.09 13.68 0.62
N ILE A 224 1.80 13.98 0.61
CA ILE A 224 1.26 15.35 0.60
C ILE A 224 0.22 15.45 1.72
N SER A 225 0.33 16.47 2.58
CA SER A 225 -0.66 16.73 3.62
C SER A 225 -1.78 17.64 3.12
N GLU A 226 -2.95 17.60 3.77
CA GLU A 226 -4.08 18.51 3.48
C GLU A 226 -3.64 19.98 3.52
N ARG A 227 -2.83 20.35 4.53
CA ARG A 227 -2.27 21.69 4.65
C ARG A 227 -1.43 22.08 3.43
N GLU A 228 -0.63 21.17 2.89
CA GLU A 228 0.19 21.43 1.70
C GLU A 228 -0.65 21.57 0.43
N ILE A 229 -1.77 20.85 0.33
CA ILE A 229 -2.73 21.03 -0.77
C ILE A 229 -3.27 22.45 -0.74
N HIS A 230 -3.81 22.90 0.37
CA HIS A 230 -4.37 24.27 0.49
C HIS A 230 -3.30 25.35 0.28
N ASN A 231 -2.10 25.17 0.81
CA ASN A 231 -1.03 26.16 0.64
C ASN A 231 -0.51 26.26 -0.80
N ASN A 232 -0.56 25.17 -1.56
CA ASN A 232 0.09 25.12 -2.87
C ASN A 232 -0.86 24.96 -4.06
N LEU A 233 -2.09 24.46 -3.87
CA LEU A 233 -3.01 24.08 -4.94
C LEU A 233 -4.41 24.71 -4.79
N GLU A 234 -4.54 25.79 -4.02
CA GLU A 234 -5.83 26.44 -3.75
C GLU A 234 -6.57 26.88 -5.02
N THR A 235 -5.85 27.49 -5.96
CA THR A 235 -6.42 27.88 -7.26
C THR A 235 -6.89 26.67 -8.05
N GLU A 236 -6.08 25.63 -8.07
CA GLU A 236 -6.36 24.39 -8.79
C GLU A 236 -7.52 23.60 -8.17
N LEU A 237 -7.74 23.69 -6.84
CA LEU A 237 -8.94 23.17 -6.18
C LEU A 237 -10.20 23.85 -6.71
N HIS A 238 -10.23 25.18 -6.77
CA HIS A 238 -11.38 25.92 -7.33
C HIS A 238 -11.63 25.57 -8.80
N GLU A 239 -10.57 25.46 -9.61
CA GLU A 239 -10.69 25.06 -11.01
C GLU A 239 -11.20 23.63 -11.17
N PHE A 240 -10.79 22.70 -10.29
CA PHE A 240 -11.23 21.31 -10.31
C PHE A 240 -12.71 21.21 -9.93
N ALA A 241 -13.13 21.89 -8.85
CA ALA A 241 -14.54 21.96 -8.44
C ALA A 241 -15.44 22.50 -9.57
N ALA A 242 -15.02 23.60 -10.20
CA ALA A 242 -15.73 24.18 -11.34
C ALA A 242 -15.82 23.22 -12.53
N ALA A 243 -14.74 22.49 -12.87
CA ALA A 243 -14.72 21.53 -13.96
C ALA A 243 -15.68 20.35 -13.71
N ARG A 244 -15.87 19.96 -12.43
CA ARG A 244 -16.79 18.89 -12.01
C ARG A 244 -18.23 19.37 -11.81
N GLY A 245 -18.46 20.69 -11.76
CA GLY A 245 -19.77 21.25 -11.45
C GLY A 245 -20.23 20.99 -10.01
N ILE A 246 -19.30 20.88 -9.06
CA ILE A 246 -19.54 20.66 -7.63
C ILE A 246 -19.00 21.83 -6.81
N THR A 247 -19.40 21.90 -5.54
CA THR A 247 -18.87 22.91 -4.62
C THR A 247 -17.43 22.58 -4.22
N TYR A 248 -16.69 23.61 -3.79
CA TYR A 248 -15.33 23.48 -3.26
C TYR A 248 -15.26 22.46 -2.10
N ASP A 249 -16.17 22.62 -1.12
CA ASP A 249 -16.21 21.74 0.06
C ASP A 249 -16.47 20.28 -0.35
N LYS A 250 -17.36 20.07 -1.32
CA LYS A 250 -17.65 18.73 -1.83
C LYS A 250 -16.45 18.12 -2.54
N LEU A 251 -15.69 18.91 -3.31
CA LEU A 251 -14.46 18.44 -3.93
C LEU A 251 -13.42 18.02 -2.87
N CYS A 252 -13.21 18.86 -1.85
CA CYS A 252 -12.26 18.56 -0.78
C CYS A 252 -12.65 17.28 -0.01
N GLU A 253 -13.96 17.09 0.24
CA GLU A 253 -14.47 15.85 0.84
C GLU A 253 -14.18 14.63 -0.04
N GLU A 254 -14.50 14.71 -1.33
CA GLU A 254 -14.26 13.60 -2.29
C GLU A 254 -12.76 13.29 -2.46
N LEU A 255 -11.88 14.31 -2.50
CA LEU A 255 -10.43 14.12 -2.56
C LEU A 255 -9.92 13.39 -1.31
N ARG A 256 -10.42 13.80 -0.13
CA ARG A 256 -10.05 13.17 1.15
C ARG A 256 -10.52 11.72 1.20
N GLU A 257 -11.78 11.46 0.85
CA GLU A 257 -12.34 10.11 0.82
C GLU A 257 -11.57 9.20 -0.15
N CYS A 258 -11.16 9.71 -1.32
CA CYS A 258 -10.53 8.91 -2.35
C CYS A 258 -9.03 8.70 -2.16
N TYR A 259 -8.27 9.68 -1.64
CA TYR A 259 -6.81 9.66 -1.75
C TYR A 259 -6.04 9.97 -0.47
N ASP A 260 -6.71 10.46 0.59
CA ASP A 260 -6.10 10.70 1.91
C ASP A 260 -6.07 9.42 2.75
N GLY A 261 -5.70 9.55 4.01
CA GLY A 261 -5.91 8.56 5.06
C GLY A 261 -4.75 7.61 5.30
N TYR A 262 -3.59 7.83 4.70
CA TYR A 262 -2.39 7.10 5.11
C TYR A 262 -1.83 7.69 6.40
N HIS A 263 -1.91 6.92 7.48
CA HIS A 263 -1.32 7.26 8.78
C HIS A 263 -0.09 6.40 9.03
N PHE A 264 1.06 7.03 9.22
CA PHE A 264 2.34 6.34 9.44
C PHE A 264 2.68 6.17 10.91
N THR A 265 1.98 6.91 11.79
CA THR A 265 2.01 6.73 13.24
C THR A 265 0.60 6.84 13.79
N HIS A 266 0.38 6.40 15.02
CA HIS A 266 -0.95 6.46 15.64
C HIS A 266 -1.44 7.90 15.92
N ASN A 267 -0.52 8.86 16.03
CA ASN A 267 -0.82 10.27 16.28
C ASN A 267 -0.61 11.15 15.02
N SER A 268 -0.38 10.54 13.84
CA SER A 268 -0.11 11.33 12.64
C SER A 268 -1.37 11.84 11.96
N ILE A 269 -1.21 12.95 11.24
CA ILE A 269 -2.19 13.39 10.25
C ILE A 269 -2.30 12.39 9.10
N GLY A 270 -3.41 12.41 8.37
CA GLY A 270 -3.57 11.71 7.11
C GLY A 270 -2.66 12.29 6.03
N MET A 271 -2.11 11.40 5.21
CA MET A 271 -1.26 11.76 4.08
C MET A 271 -1.87 11.25 2.78
N TYR A 272 -1.93 12.13 1.78
CA TYR A 272 -2.33 11.78 0.42
C TYR A 272 -1.21 11.07 -0.31
N ASN A 273 -1.58 10.08 -1.13
CA ASN A 273 -0.66 9.53 -2.11
C ASN A 273 -0.40 10.56 -3.23
N PRO A 274 0.85 11.02 -3.43
CA PRO A 274 1.15 12.06 -4.42
C PRO A 274 0.78 11.67 -5.85
N PHE A 275 0.94 10.40 -6.20
CA PHE A 275 0.68 9.94 -7.56
C PHE A 275 -0.81 10.02 -7.91
N SER A 276 -1.69 9.54 -7.03
CA SER A 276 -3.13 9.61 -7.23
C SER A 276 -3.63 11.04 -7.20
N LEU A 277 -3.22 11.81 -6.21
CA LEU A 277 -3.63 13.19 -6.05
C LEU A 277 -3.27 14.05 -7.27
N LEU A 278 -2.00 14.02 -7.72
CA LEU A 278 -1.55 14.82 -8.85
C LEU A 278 -2.17 14.38 -10.18
N ASN A 279 -2.50 13.09 -10.35
CA ASN A 279 -3.28 12.62 -11.50
C ASN A 279 -4.70 13.17 -11.48
N ALA A 280 -5.36 13.20 -10.31
CA ALA A 280 -6.70 13.76 -10.16
C ALA A 280 -6.72 15.24 -10.51
N PHE A 281 -5.75 16.02 -10.02
CA PHE A 281 -5.61 17.44 -10.39
C PHE A 281 -5.36 17.64 -11.89
N LYS A 282 -4.48 16.85 -12.48
CA LYS A 282 -4.15 16.94 -13.91
C LYS A 282 -5.34 16.64 -14.81
N ARG A 283 -6.11 15.61 -14.47
CA ARG A 283 -7.25 15.13 -15.26
C ARG A 283 -8.56 15.83 -14.89
N LYS A 284 -8.59 16.51 -13.74
CA LYS A 284 -9.80 17.05 -13.11
C LYS A 284 -10.89 15.97 -12.97
N ASP A 285 -10.46 14.75 -12.60
CA ASP A 285 -11.31 13.57 -12.47
C ASP A 285 -10.78 12.59 -11.42
N PHE A 286 -11.67 11.78 -10.86
CA PHE A 286 -11.34 10.73 -9.90
C PHE A 286 -11.10 9.40 -10.62
N GLY A 287 -10.11 8.64 -10.15
CA GLY A 287 -9.76 7.34 -10.73
C GLY A 287 -8.86 6.52 -9.81
N SER A 288 -8.69 5.25 -10.15
CA SER A 288 -7.85 4.30 -9.39
C SER A 288 -6.39 4.34 -9.86
N TYR A 289 -5.75 5.51 -9.73
CA TYR A 289 -4.44 5.77 -10.34
C TYR A 289 -3.28 5.00 -9.71
N TRP A 290 -3.25 4.94 -8.36
CA TRP A 290 -2.19 4.22 -7.66
C TRP A 290 -2.28 2.72 -7.86
N PHE A 291 -3.48 2.18 -7.76
CA PHE A 291 -3.71 0.75 -7.85
C PHE A 291 -3.33 0.19 -9.23
N GLU A 292 -3.61 0.93 -10.31
CA GLU A 292 -3.26 0.56 -11.68
C GLU A 292 -1.73 0.46 -11.93
N THR A 293 -0.89 1.06 -11.07
CA THR A 293 0.58 1.04 -11.27
C THR A 293 1.27 -0.26 -10.90
N GLY A 294 0.57 -1.23 -10.34
CA GLY A 294 1.14 -2.53 -10.04
C GLY A 294 0.18 -3.43 -9.26
N THR A 295 -0.07 -4.59 -9.79
CA THR A 295 -0.95 -5.59 -9.20
C THR A 295 -0.21 -6.42 -8.15
N PRO A 296 -0.77 -6.57 -6.94
CA PRO A 296 -0.12 -7.28 -5.85
C PRO A 296 -0.37 -8.81 -5.91
N THR A 297 -0.04 -9.44 -7.04
CA THR A 297 -0.31 -10.88 -7.24
C THR A 297 0.30 -11.76 -6.15
N TYR A 298 1.46 -11.37 -5.61
CA TYR A 298 2.08 -12.07 -4.49
C TYR A 298 1.27 -11.98 -3.19
N LEU A 299 0.57 -10.85 -2.95
CA LEU A 299 -0.30 -10.71 -1.77
C LEU A 299 -1.50 -11.66 -1.83
N VAL A 300 -2.10 -11.82 -3.01
CA VAL A 300 -3.20 -12.78 -3.18
C VAL A 300 -2.74 -14.20 -2.87
N LYS A 301 -1.58 -14.60 -3.41
CA LYS A 301 -0.99 -15.90 -3.09
C LYS A 301 -0.73 -16.07 -1.60
N LEU A 302 -0.30 -15.01 -0.93
CA LEU A 302 -0.04 -15.01 0.50
C LEU A 302 -1.35 -15.18 1.29
N LEU A 303 -2.39 -14.41 0.95
CA LEU A 303 -3.73 -14.53 1.57
C LEU A 303 -4.33 -15.93 1.37
N GLN A 304 -4.24 -16.50 0.17
CA GLN A 304 -4.72 -17.84 -0.14
C GLN A 304 -3.92 -18.92 0.61
N LYS A 305 -2.58 -18.80 0.64
CA LYS A 305 -1.70 -19.75 1.35
C LYS A 305 -2.01 -19.84 2.86
N HIS A 306 -2.38 -18.70 3.45
CA HIS A 306 -2.65 -18.60 4.89
C HIS A 306 -4.13 -18.68 5.24
N HIS A 307 -5.01 -18.99 4.28
CA HIS A 307 -6.45 -19.06 4.50
C HIS A 307 -6.96 -17.83 5.28
N TYR A 308 -6.57 -16.63 4.81
CA TYR A 308 -6.86 -15.39 5.53
C TYR A 308 -8.33 -15.00 5.36
N ASP A 309 -8.98 -14.63 6.47
CA ASP A 309 -10.30 -14.04 6.49
C ASP A 309 -10.22 -12.58 6.04
N LEU A 310 -10.79 -12.30 4.86
CA LEU A 310 -10.69 -10.97 4.24
C LEU A 310 -11.47 -9.88 4.99
N GLU A 311 -12.52 -10.24 5.73
CA GLU A 311 -13.29 -9.29 6.52
C GLU A 311 -12.41 -8.62 7.58
N ARG A 312 -11.49 -9.38 8.18
CA ARG A 312 -10.55 -8.88 9.18
C ARG A 312 -9.71 -7.69 8.69
N MET A 313 -9.48 -7.55 7.38
CA MET A 313 -8.76 -6.40 6.82
C MET A 313 -9.43 -5.05 7.12
N THR A 314 -10.71 -5.06 7.48
CA THR A 314 -11.45 -3.83 7.82
C THR A 314 -11.26 -3.39 9.26
N HIS A 315 -10.78 -4.28 10.13
CA HIS A 315 -10.66 -4.05 11.59
C HIS A 315 -9.52 -4.89 12.24
N GLU A 316 -8.45 -5.18 11.49
CA GLU A 316 -7.33 -5.98 11.98
C GLU A 316 -6.64 -5.28 13.16
N GLU A 317 -6.36 -6.03 14.22
CA GLU A 317 -5.60 -5.57 15.37
C GLU A 317 -4.24 -6.27 15.44
N THR A 318 -3.20 -5.51 15.76
CA THR A 318 -1.84 -6.02 15.78
C THR A 318 -0.92 -5.16 16.65
N ASP A 319 0.20 -5.71 17.09
CA ASP A 319 1.20 -5.00 17.87
C ASP A 319 2.32 -4.37 17.00
N ALA A 320 3.14 -3.52 17.61
CA ALA A 320 4.25 -2.85 16.94
C ALA A 320 5.31 -3.85 16.43
N GLN A 321 5.50 -4.98 17.09
CA GLN A 321 6.50 -5.97 16.71
C GLN A 321 6.07 -6.64 15.39
N VAL A 322 4.81 -7.01 15.26
CA VAL A 322 4.24 -7.56 14.03
C VAL A 322 4.33 -6.54 12.90
N LEU A 323 3.95 -5.27 13.14
CA LEU A 323 4.02 -4.23 12.10
C LEU A 323 5.44 -3.98 11.60
N ASN A 324 6.44 -4.18 12.43
CA ASN A 324 7.85 -3.91 12.11
C ASN A 324 8.62 -5.13 11.61
N SER A 325 8.03 -6.32 11.62
CA SER A 325 8.68 -7.56 11.20
C SER A 325 8.03 -8.12 9.93
N ILE A 326 8.84 -8.35 8.90
CA ILE A 326 8.50 -9.30 7.84
C ILE A 326 9.60 -10.34 7.83
N ASP A 327 9.29 -11.53 8.31
CA ASP A 327 10.17 -12.68 8.21
C ASP A 327 9.67 -13.61 7.11
N SER A 328 10.61 -14.28 6.42
CA SER A 328 10.30 -15.26 5.37
C SER A 328 9.49 -16.45 5.87
N GLU A 329 9.55 -16.73 7.18
CA GLU A 329 8.82 -17.80 7.84
C GLU A 329 7.48 -17.35 8.44
N SER A 330 7.15 -16.05 8.35
CA SER A 330 5.91 -15.50 8.91
C SER A 330 4.69 -16.10 8.21
N THR A 331 3.79 -16.66 8.99
CA THR A 331 2.47 -17.12 8.55
C THR A 331 1.45 -15.99 8.47
N ASN A 332 1.79 -14.79 8.96
CA ASN A 332 0.91 -13.63 8.99
C ASN A 332 1.12 -12.73 7.76
N PRO A 333 0.13 -12.54 6.89
CA PRO A 333 0.24 -11.67 5.72
C PRO A 333 0.16 -10.17 6.06
N ILE A 334 -0.34 -9.80 7.24
CA ILE A 334 -0.65 -8.42 7.63
C ILE A 334 0.55 -7.46 7.54
N PRO A 335 1.76 -7.79 8.03
CA PRO A 335 2.90 -6.89 7.92
C PRO A 335 3.21 -6.48 6.47
N VAL A 336 3.14 -7.44 5.54
CA VAL A 336 3.40 -7.19 4.12
C VAL A 336 2.30 -6.32 3.51
N ILE A 337 1.04 -6.58 3.85
CA ILE A 337 -0.12 -5.84 3.34
C ILE A 337 -0.09 -4.39 3.84
N TYR A 338 0.16 -4.19 5.14
CA TYR A 338 0.30 -2.88 5.77
C TYR A 338 1.46 -2.08 5.16
N GLN A 339 2.67 -2.62 5.15
CA GLN A 339 3.85 -1.91 4.67
C GLN A 339 3.79 -1.63 3.16
N SER A 340 3.12 -2.50 2.39
CA SER A 340 2.86 -2.25 0.96
C SER A 340 1.83 -1.15 0.70
N GLY A 341 1.12 -0.66 1.75
CA GLY A 341 0.20 0.46 1.68
C GLY A 341 -1.24 0.09 1.36
N TYR A 342 -1.62 -1.19 1.48
CA TYR A 342 -3.02 -1.60 1.35
C TYR A 342 -3.80 -1.44 2.65
N LEU A 343 -3.11 -1.49 3.79
CA LEU A 343 -3.65 -1.11 5.09
C LEU A 343 -2.87 0.06 5.67
N THR A 344 -3.49 0.76 6.61
CA THR A 344 -2.92 1.87 7.37
C THR A 344 -3.39 1.82 8.82
N ILE A 345 -2.74 2.60 9.69
CA ILE A 345 -3.16 2.73 11.10
C ILE A 345 -4.45 3.56 11.15
N LYS A 346 -5.51 3.01 11.72
CA LYS A 346 -6.80 3.67 11.96
C LYS A 346 -7.04 4.03 13.42
N GLY A 347 -6.26 3.46 14.31
CA GLY A 347 -6.34 3.74 15.75
C GLY A 347 -5.26 3.02 16.52
N TYR A 348 -5.18 3.33 17.80
CA TYR A 348 -4.23 2.74 18.73
C TYR A 348 -4.87 2.62 20.11
N ASP A 349 -4.70 1.48 20.73
CA ASP A 349 -5.08 1.21 22.11
C ASP A 349 -3.83 1.37 22.97
N GLU A 350 -3.81 2.43 23.79
CA GLU A 350 -2.66 2.75 24.65
C GLU A 350 -2.51 1.76 25.82
N GLU A 351 -3.62 1.16 26.28
CA GLU A 351 -3.58 0.21 27.39
C GLU A 351 -2.91 -1.09 27.01
N PHE A 352 -3.20 -1.59 25.79
CA PHE A 352 -2.67 -2.87 25.31
C PHE A 352 -1.53 -2.72 24.30
N GLY A 353 -1.23 -1.49 23.85
CA GLY A 353 -0.19 -1.24 22.85
C GLY A 353 -0.56 -1.76 21.45
N MET A 354 -1.85 -1.87 21.15
CA MET A 354 -2.37 -2.49 19.93
C MET A 354 -2.77 -1.44 18.89
N TYR A 355 -2.35 -1.66 17.64
CA TYR A 355 -2.75 -0.87 16.49
C TYR A 355 -3.98 -1.47 15.84
N ARG A 356 -4.95 -0.64 15.52
CA ARG A 356 -6.08 -1.01 14.66
C ARG A 356 -5.78 -0.58 13.24
N LEU A 357 -5.89 -1.53 12.30
CA LEU A 357 -5.62 -1.31 10.89
C LEU A 357 -6.91 -1.32 10.08
N GLY A 358 -6.86 -0.69 8.91
CA GLY A 358 -7.93 -0.70 7.91
C GLY A 358 -7.44 -0.10 6.60
N PHE A 359 -8.28 -0.10 5.58
CA PHE A 359 -7.93 0.52 4.30
C PHE A 359 -7.70 2.02 4.46
N PRO A 360 -6.67 2.60 3.82
CA PRO A 360 -6.40 4.04 3.93
C PRO A 360 -7.56 4.88 3.39
N ASN A 361 -8.06 4.54 2.19
CA ASN A 361 -9.06 5.31 1.48
C ASN A 361 -9.84 4.43 0.47
N ARG A 362 -10.81 5.05 -0.18
CA ARG A 362 -11.69 4.40 -1.14
C ARG A 362 -10.97 3.84 -2.37
N GLU A 363 -9.97 4.57 -2.91
CA GLU A 363 -9.19 4.09 -4.06
C GLU A 363 -8.57 2.72 -3.77
N VAL A 364 -7.92 2.61 -2.60
CA VAL A 364 -7.20 1.39 -2.21
C VAL A 364 -8.17 0.26 -1.88
N GLU A 365 -9.22 0.55 -1.11
CA GLU A 365 -10.23 -0.44 -0.74
C GLU A 365 -10.92 -1.02 -1.98
N GLU A 366 -11.49 -0.15 -2.82
CA GLU A 366 -12.20 -0.57 -4.03
C GLU A 366 -11.26 -1.31 -4.99
N GLY A 367 -10.06 -0.77 -5.22
CA GLY A 367 -9.08 -1.37 -6.12
C GLY A 367 -8.63 -2.74 -5.65
N PHE A 368 -8.36 -2.91 -4.35
CA PHE A 368 -7.91 -4.17 -3.80
C PHE A 368 -8.99 -5.24 -3.81
N VAL A 369 -10.20 -4.91 -3.38
CA VAL A 369 -11.33 -5.85 -3.37
C VAL A 369 -11.72 -6.27 -4.81
N ARG A 370 -11.72 -5.34 -5.77
CA ARG A 370 -11.90 -5.67 -7.21
C ARG A 370 -10.81 -6.61 -7.72
N PHE A 371 -9.57 -6.39 -7.30
CA PHE A 371 -8.45 -7.22 -7.71
C PHE A 371 -8.55 -8.65 -7.15
N LEU A 372 -9.11 -8.82 -5.95
CA LEU A 372 -9.30 -10.13 -5.33
C LEU A 372 -10.35 -10.98 -6.04
N LEU A 373 -11.41 -10.37 -6.59
CA LEU A 373 -12.58 -11.06 -7.11
C LEU A 373 -12.25 -12.23 -8.07
N PRO A 374 -11.40 -12.07 -9.12
CA PRO A 374 -11.07 -13.16 -10.04
C PRO A 374 -10.23 -14.31 -9.44
N TYR A 375 -9.75 -14.15 -8.23
CA TYR A 375 -8.97 -15.18 -7.54
C TYR A 375 -9.79 -15.98 -6.52
N TYR A 376 -10.93 -15.44 -6.10
CA TYR A 376 -11.84 -16.06 -5.14
C TYR A 376 -13.13 -16.54 -5.77
N ALA A 377 -13.58 -15.92 -6.86
CA ALA A 377 -14.76 -16.29 -7.60
C ALA A 377 -14.40 -16.74 -9.04
N ASN A 378 -15.23 -17.60 -9.61
CA ASN A 378 -15.06 -18.05 -11.00
C ASN A 378 -15.49 -16.95 -11.99
N VAL A 379 -14.68 -15.89 -12.07
CA VAL A 379 -14.94 -14.73 -12.95
C VAL A 379 -13.66 -14.35 -13.69
N ASN A 380 -13.78 -14.17 -14.99
CA ASN A 380 -12.66 -13.66 -15.78
C ASN A 380 -12.33 -12.21 -15.37
N LYS A 381 -11.03 -11.87 -15.31
CA LYS A 381 -10.56 -10.52 -14.96
C LYS A 381 -11.18 -9.42 -15.84
N VAL A 382 -11.40 -9.69 -17.12
CA VAL A 382 -11.98 -8.73 -18.07
C VAL A 382 -13.47 -8.53 -17.81
N GLU A 383 -14.17 -9.56 -17.35
CA GLU A 383 -15.61 -9.53 -17.11
C GLU A 383 -15.98 -9.05 -15.70
N SER A 384 -15.07 -9.15 -14.76
CA SER A 384 -15.28 -8.79 -13.35
C SER A 384 -15.98 -7.44 -13.12
N PRO A 385 -15.60 -6.31 -13.78
CA PRO A 385 -16.31 -5.04 -13.61
C PRO A 385 -17.76 -5.08 -14.07
N PHE A 386 -18.05 -5.82 -15.13
CA PHE A 386 -19.42 -5.98 -15.67
C PHE A 386 -20.30 -6.82 -14.76
N GLU A 387 -19.74 -7.85 -14.11
CA GLU A 387 -20.48 -8.66 -13.15
C GLU A 387 -20.91 -7.85 -11.93
N ILE A 388 -20.03 -7.02 -11.38
CA ILE A 388 -20.39 -6.10 -10.28
C ILE A 388 -21.47 -5.11 -10.73
N GLN A 389 -21.37 -4.55 -11.94
CA GLN A 389 -22.41 -3.65 -12.46
C GLN A 389 -23.78 -4.36 -12.54
N LYS A 390 -23.81 -5.64 -12.93
CA LYS A 390 -25.05 -6.42 -12.98
C LYS A 390 -25.63 -6.63 -11.57
N PHE A 391 -24.81 -7.01 -10.58
CA PHE A 391 -25.25 -7.10 -9.18
C PHE A 391 -25.89 -5.80 -8.69
N VAL A 392 -25.24 -4.66 -8.94
CA VAL A 392 -25.77 -3.34 -8.56
C VAL A 392 -27.12 -3.05 -9.23
N ARG A 393 -27.27 -3.38 -10.52
CA ARG A 393 -28.55 -3.20 -11.25
C ARG A 393 -29.65 -4.09 -10.70
N GLU A 394 -29.33 -5.35 -10.41
CA GLU A 394 -30.25 -6.34 -9.86
C GLU A 394 -30.80 -5.90 -8.49
N VAL A 395 -29.93 -5.46 -7.56
CA VAL A 395 -30.40 -4.96 -6.25
C VAL A 395 -31.17 -3.64 -6.37
N ARG A 396 -30.82 -2.76 -7.31
CA ARG A 396 -31.54 -1.51 -7.54
C ARG A 396 -32.90 -1.68 -8.21
N SER A 397 -33.11 -2.79 -8.92
CA SER A 397 -34.38 -3.12 -9.58
C SER A 397 -35.30 -4.02 -8.76
N GLY A 398 -34.83 -4.57 -7.64
CA GLY A 398 -35.60 -5.53 -6.84
C GLY A 398 -35.52 -6.97 -7.36
N ASP A 399 -34.60 -7.25 -8.30
CA ASP A 399 -34.46 -8.58 -8.93
C ASP A 399 -33.48 -9.46 -8.12
N TYR A 400 -33.93 -9.85 -6.93
CA TYR A 400 -33.17 -10.77 -6.07
C TYR A 400 -32.95 -12.14 -6.72
N SER A 401 -33.86 -12.59 -7.63
CA SER A 401 -33.71 -13.88 -8.27
C SER A 401 -32.52 -13.93 -9.22
N SER A 402 -32.32 -12.91 -10.04
CA SER A 402 -31.12 -12.79 -10.89
C SER A 402 -29.85 -12.59 -10.05
N PHE A 403 -29.93 -11.82 -8.97
CA PHE A 403 -28.84 -11.63 -8.03
C PHE A 403 -28.34 -12.97 -7.46
N PHE A 404 -29.21 -13.79 -6.90
CA PHE A 404 -28.80 -15.08 -6.33
C PHE A 404 -28.34 -16.10 -7.37
N ARG A 405 -28.94 -16.13 -8.58
CA ARG A 405 -28.43 -16.97 -9.67
C ARG A 405 -27.03 -16.58 -10.11
N ARG A 406 -26.74 -15.28 -10.13
CA ARG A 406 -25.40 -14.78 -10.44
C ARG A 406 -24.43 -15.15 -9.31
N LEU A 407 -24.83 -14.99 -8.06
CA LEU A 407 -24.03 -15.37 -6.91
C LEU A 407 -23.73 -16.88 -6.94
N GLN A 408 -24.71 -17.73 -7.28
CA GLN A 408 -24.48 -19.16 -7.52
C GLN A 408 -23.41 -19.43 -8.60
N SER A 409 -23.37 -18.63 -9.67
CA SER A 409 -22.38 -18.81 -10.73
C SER A 409 -20.95 -18.51 -10.26
N PHE A 410 -20.78 -17.67 -9.23
CA PHE A 410 -19.46 -17.36 -8.66
C PHE A 410 -18.89 -18.53 -7.85
N PHE A 411 -19.75 -19.36 -7.28
CA PHE A 411 -19.33 -20.57 -6.56
C PHE A 411 -19.22 -21.81 -7.47
N ALA A 412 -19.77 -21.77 -8.69
CA ALA A 412 -19.64 -22.84 -9.65
C ALA A 412 -18.18 -22.98 -10.11
N ASP A 413 -17.70 -24.22 -10.27
CA ASP A 413 -16.35 -24.56 -10.79
C ASP A 413 -15.15 -24.11 -9.93
N THR A 414 -15.33 -23.91 -8.64
CA THR A 414 -14.20 -23.71 -7.73
C THR A 414 -13.40 -25.01 -7.63
N THR A 415 -12.14 -24.98 -8.07
CA THR A 415 -11.28 -26.17 -8.19
C THR A 415 -11.00 -26.82 -6.84
N TYR A 416 -11.02 -28.15 -6.79
CA TYR A 416 -10.88 -29.03 -5.61
C TYR A 416 -9.64 -28.80 -4.75
N GLU A 417 -8.55 -28.28 -5.34
CA GLU A 417 -7.24 -28.20 -4.70
C GLU A 417 -7.05 -26.95 -3.81
N VAL A 418 -7.92 -25.96 -3.91
CA VAL A 418 -7.75 -24.65 -3.26
C VAL A 418 -8.51 -24.56 -1.92
N ILE A 419 -9.45 -25.48 -1.61
CA ILE A 419 -10.41 -25.27 -0.52
C ILE A 419 -10.21 -26.32 0.59
N ARG A 420 -9.32 -26.05 1.53
CA ARG A 420 -9.28 -26.77 2.81
C ARG A 420 -10.38 -26.32 3.77
N ASP A 421 -10.78 -25.04 3.69
CA ASP A 421 -11.83 -24.45 4.49
C ASP A 421 -12.91 -23.86 3.58
N GLN A 422 -14.01 -24.59 3.43
CA GLN A 422 -15.12 -24.20 2.53
C GLN A 422 -15.90 -23.02 3.08
N GLU A 423 -16.11 -22.95 4.37
CA GLU A 423 -16.85 -21.89 5.05
C GLU A 423 -16.16 -20.55 4.82
N LEU A 424 -14.88 -20.45 5.16
CA LEU A 424 -14.08 -19.25 4.96
C LEU A 424 -14.02 -18.82 3.49
N HIS A 425 -14.02 -19.77 2.56
CA HIS A 425 -14.07 -19.43 1.13
C HIS A 425 -15.38 -18.73 0.75
N TYR A 426 -16.52 -19.25 1.22
CA TYR A 426 -17.82 -18.62 0.96
C TYR A 426 -17.92 -17.24 1.60
N GLU A 427 -17.45 -17.11 2.84
CA GLU A 427 -17.39 -15.84 3.55
C GLU A 427 -16.56 -14.81 2.78
N ASN A 428 -15.37 -15.19 2.32
CA ASN A 428 -14.52 -14.33 1.52
C ASN A 428 -15.16 -13.90 0.19
N VAL A 429 -15.83 -14.81 -0.53
CA VAL A 429 -16.53 -14.45 -1.78
C VAL A 429 -17.67 -13.47 -1.50
N LEU A 430 -18.48 -13.74 -0.47
CA LEU A 430 -19.58 -12.85 -0.09
C LEU A 430 -19.07 -11.49 0.35
N PHE A 431 -18.01 -11.46 1.17
CA PHE A 431 -17.36 -10.22 1.57
C PHE A 431 -16.94 -9.39 0.35
N ILE A 432 -16.25 -9.99 -0.62
CA ILE A 432 -15.83 -9.30 -1.85
C ILE A 432 -17.03 -8.73 -2.60
N VAL A 433 -18.07 -9.54 -2.85
CA VAL A 433 -19.25 -9.12 -3.61
C VAL A 433 -19.98 -7.98 -2.91
N PHE A 434 -20.25 -8.12 -1.60
CA PHE A 434 -21.01 -7.12 -0.86
C PHE A 434 -20.20 -5.85 -0.59
N LYS A 435 -18.89 -5.95 -0.40
CA LYS A 435 -18.03 -4.76 -0.36
C LYS A 435 -18.08 -3.99 -1.68
N LEU A 436 -17.99 -4.68 -2.83
CA LEU A 436 -18.05 -4.02 -4.13
C LEU A 436 -19.44 -3.43 -4.42
N VAL A 437 -20.52 -4.11 -4.03
CA VAL A 437 -21.88 -3.54 -4.10
C VAL A 437 -22.03 -2.34 -3.15
N GLY A 438 -21.34 -2.36 -2.01
CA GLY A 438 -21.35 -1.32 -0.99
C GLY A 438 -20.85 0.04 -1.47
N PHE A 439 -20.03 0.12 -2.53
CA PHE A 439 -19.66 1.40 -3.16
C PHE A 439 -20.82 2.06 -3.91
N TYR A 440 -21.92 1.35 -4.16
CA TYR A 440 -23.07 1.80 -4.94
C TYR A 440 -24.40 1.70 -4.21
N ALA A 441 -24.44 1.04 -3.05
CA ALA A 441 -25.60 0.86 -2.18
C ALA A 441 -25.12 0.81 -0.73
N LYS A 442 -25.98 1.15 0.24
CA LYS A 442 -25.60 1.01 1.64
C LYS A 442 -25.63 -0.46 2.04
N VAL A 443 -24.51 -0.98 2.54
CA VAL A 443 -24.38 -2.37 2.97
C VAL A 443 -23.85 -2.40 4.40
N GLU A 444 -24.53 -3.12 5.28
CA GLU A 444 -24.10 -3.48 6.63
C GLU A 444 -23.90 -5.01 6.64
N TYR A 445 -22.68 -5.47 6.92
CA TYR A 445 -22.27 -6.86 6.83
C TYR A 445 -21.67 -7.30 8.16
N HIS A 446 -22.16 -8.41 8.71
CA HIS A 446 -21.68 -8.98 9.95
C HIS A 446 -21.49 -10.48 9.81
N THR A 447 -20.36 -10.99 10.28
CA THR A 447 -20.13 -12.42 10.39
C THR A 447 -20.07 -12.87 11.83
N SER A 448 -20.48 -14.11 12.06
CA SER A 448 -20.26 -14.85 13.29
C SER A 448 -20.21 -16.34 12.91
N GLU A 449 -19.65 -17.18 13.75
CA GLU A 449 -19.41 -18.60 13.53
C GLU A 449 -20.58 -19.30 12.79
N GLY A 450 -20.34 -19.67 11.51
CA GLY A 450 -21.32 -20.33 10.64
C GLY A 450 -22.50 -19.47 10.16
N ARG A 451 -22.42 -18.14 10.26
CA ARG A 451 -23.53 -17.23 10.01
C ARG A 451 -23.07 -15.91 9.42
N ILE A 452 -23.79 -15.43 8.43
CA ILE A 452 -23.59 -14.13 7.81
C ILE A 452 -24.91 -13.38 7.82
N ASP A 453 -24.94 -12.20 8.44
CA ASP A 453 -26.08 -11.29 8.45
C ASP A 453 -25.77 -10.09 7.57
N LEU A 454 -26.69 -9.72 6.70
CA LEU A 454 -26.52 -8.64 5.76
C LEU A 454 -27.74 -7.75 5.67
N VAL A 455 -27.55 -6.45 5.76
CA VAL A 455 -28.56 -5.46 5.39
C VAL A 455 -28.06 -4.64 4.20
N LEU A 456 -28.78 -4.71 3.07
CA LEU A 456 -28.49 -3.93 1.87
C LEU A 456 -29.64 -2.97 1.59
N GLN A 457 -29.32 -1.69 1.40
CA GLN A 457 -30.30 -0.63 1.18
C GLN A 457 -30.03 0.13 -0.11
N THR A 458 -31.07 0.26 -0.91
CA THR A 458 -31.09 1.10 -2.13
C THR A 458 -32.13 2.21 -1.97
N ASP A 459 -32.29 3.06 -2.97
CA ASP A 459 -33.33 4.12 -2.94
C ASP A 459 -34.77 3.57 -2.84
N LYS A 460 -35.00 2.35 -3.33
CA LYS A 460 -36.36 1.75 -3.44
C LYS A 460 -36.54 0.48 -2.63
N PHE A 461 -35.47 -0.19 -2.24
CA PHE A 461 -35.51 -1.53 -1.66
C PHE A 461 -34.60 -1.64 -0.45
N ILE A 462 -35.02 -2.46 0.51
CA ILE A 462 -34.25 -2.91 1.66
C ILE A 462 -34.21 -4.43 1.61
N TYR A 463 -33.03 -5.00 1.74
CA TYR A 463 -32.81 -6.44 1.79
C TYR A 463 -32.20 -6.79 3.14
N ILE A 464 -32.81 -7.69 3.88
CA ILE A 464 -32.28 -8.32 5.09
C ILE A 464 -32.02 -9.78 4.73
N MET A 465 -30.77 -10.18 4.71
CA MET A 465 -30.36 -11.51 4.30
C MET A 465 -29.63 -12.23 5.44
N GLU A 466 -29.98 -13.47 5.65
CA GLU A 466 -29.32 -14.38 6.57
C GLU A 466 -28.81 -15.57 5.79
N PHE A 467 -27.50 -15.85 5.87
CA PHE A 467 -26.87 -16.99 5.21
C PHE A 467 -26.51 -18.04 6.25
N LYS A 468 -26.84 -19.29 5.99
CA LYS A 468 -26.46 -20.42 6.84
C LYS A 468 -25.65 -21.44 6.05
N LEU A 469 -24.55 -21.84 6.63
CA LEU A 469 -23.82 -23.03 6.23
C LEU A 469 -24.39 -24.21 7.02
N ASN A 470 -24.65 -25.33 6.38
CA ASN A 470 -25.18 -26.55 7.02
C ASN A 470 -26.51 -26.36 7.78
N GLY A 471 -27.31 -25.37 7.38
CA GLY A 471 -28.69 -25.16 7.85
C GLY A 471 -29.67 -25.14 6.68
N THR A 472 -30.89 -24.64 6.93
CA THR A 472 -31.92 -24.48 5.90
C THR A 472 -32.21 -23.02 5.63
N ALA A 473 -32.73 -22.71 4.44
CA ALA A 473 -33.18 -21.35 4.11
C ALA A 473 -34.39 -20.95 4.96
N GLU A 474 -35.21 -21.90 5.39
CA GLU A 474 -36.33 -21.72 6.31
C GLU A 474 -35.85 -21.28 7.70
N GLU A 475 -34.81 -21.95 8.25
CA GLU A 475 -34.22 -21.59 9.53
C GLU A 475 -33.57 -20.21 9.48
N ALA A 476 -32.90 -19.87 8.36
CA ALA A 476 -32.33 -18.54 8.17
C ALA A 476 -33.44 -17.46 8.15
N LEU A 477 -34.52 -17.67 7.41
CA LEU A 477 -35.66 -16.74 7.36
C LEU A 477 -36.37 -16.64 8.73
N GLN A 478 -36.54 -17.76 9.42
CA GLN A 478 -37.11 -17.79 10.77
C GLN A 478 -36.27 -16.94 11.74
N GLN A 479 -34.95 -17.03 11.65
CA GLN A 479 -34.04 -16.26 12.51
C GLN A 479 -34.17 -14.74 12.29
N ILE A 480 -34.31 -14.28 11.02
CA ILE A 480 -34.57 -12.87 10.71
C ILE A 480 -35.84 -12.40 11.43
N ASN A 481 -36.88 -13.25 11.49
CA ASN A 481 -38.14 -12.95 12.11
C ASN A 481 -38.04 -12.98 13.66
N ASP A 482 -37.43 -14.00 14.25
CA ASP A 482 -37.29 -14.19 15.69
C ASP A 482 -36.39 -13.11 16.34
N LYS A 483 -35.36 -12.68 15.63
CA LYS A 483 -34.44 -11.62 16.08
C LYS A 483 -34.91 -10.21 15.73
N HIS A 484 -36.07 -10.10 15.05
CA HIS A 484 -36.68 -8.82 14.68
C HIS A 484 -35.77 -7.88 13.91
N TYR A 485 -34.93 -8.40 13.02
CA TYR A 485 -33.96 -7.60 12.22
C TYR A 485 -34.65 -6.55 11.33
N ALA A 486 -35.92 -6.74 11.00
CA ALA A 486 -36.73 -5.79 10.23
C ALA A 486 -37.28 -4.61 11.06
N LEU A 487 -37.20 -4.65 12.40
CA LEU A 487 -37.78 -3.64 13.27
C LEU A 487 -37.33 -2.20 12.97
N PRO A 488 -36.02 -1.92 12.69
CA PRO A 488 -35.56 -0.59 12.36
C PRO A 488 -36.17 -0.01 11.06
N PHE A 489 -36.73 -0.86 10.21
CA PHE A 489 -37.27 -0.51 8.91
C PHE A 489 -38.81 -0.60 8.83
N GLU A 490 -39.51 -0.75 9.97
CA GLU A 490 -40.96 -0.92 9.98
C GLU A 490 -41.74 0.29 9.47
N MET A 491 -41.17 1.49 9.66
CA MET A 491 -41.75 2.75 9.20
C MET A 491 -41.15 3.24 7.87
N ASP A 492 -40.30 2.45 7.24
CA ASP A 492 -39.69 2.81 5.97
C ASP A 492 -40.65 2.49 4.81
N GLU A 493 -40.81 3.42 3.88
CA GLU A 493 -41.73 3.30 2.75
C GLU A 493 -41.15 2.43 1.61
N ARG A 494 -39.87 2.09 1.68
CA ARG A 494 -39.21 1.23 0.71
C ARG A 494 -39.70 -0.21 0.85
N LYS A 495 -39.72 -0.94 -0.27
CA LYS A 495 -40.09 -2.35 -0.24
C LYS A 495 -39.02 -3.17 0.46
N LEU A 496 -39.43 -3.93 1.49
CA LEU A 496 -38.56 -4.76 2.31
C LEU A 496 -38.61 -6.23 1.83
N PHE A 497 -37.41 -6.82 1.66
CA PHE A 497 -37.22 -8.24 1.43
C PHE A 497 -36.46 -8.86 2.60
N LYS A 498 -37.02 -9.91 3.21
CA LYS A 498 -36.33 -10.78 4.16
C LYS A 498 -35.97 -12.05 3.42
N ILE A 499 -34.72 -12.43 3.42
CA ILE A 499 -34.20 -13.52 2.60
C ILE A 499 -33.36 -14.47 3.44
N GLY A 500 -33.87 -15.67 3.63
CA GLY A 500 -33.10 -16.77 4.19
C GLY A 500 -32.39 -17.54 3.09
N VAL A 501 -31.09 -17.80 3.23
CA VAL A 501 -30.24 -18.46 2.24
C VAL A 501 -29.49 -19.61 2.90
N ASN A 502 -29.43 -20.77 2.25
CA ASN A 502 -28.56 -21.84 2.70
C ASN A 502 -27.48 -22.17 1.65
N PHE A 503 -26.27 -22.40 2.17
CA PHE A 503 -25.19 -23.04 1.46
C PHE A 503 -25.17 -24.52 1.77
N SER A 504 -24.96 -25.35 0.76
CA SER A 504 -24.76 -26.78 0.92
C SER A 504 -23.29 -27.13 0.81
N ALA A 505 -22.75 -27.79 1.85
CA ALA A 505 -21.38 -28.33 1.82
C ALA A 505 -21.22 -29.44 0.78
N GLU A 506 -22.31 -30.15 0.42
CA GLU A 506 -22.32 -31.23 -0.58
C GLU A 506 -22.21 -30.66 -2.00
N THR A 507 -23.09 -29.70 -2.36
CA THR A 507 -23.10 -29.05 -3.69
C THR A 507 -22.06 -27.94 -3.80
N ARG A 508 -21.50 -27.46 -2.69
CA ARG A 508 -20.55 -26.34 -2.59
C ARG A 508 -21.06 -25.05 -3.19
N ASN A 509 -22.35 -24.82 -3.03
CA ASN A 509 -23.03 -23.68 -3.64
C ASN A 509 -24.23 -23.25 -2.80
N ILE A 510 -24.81 -22.12 -3.15
CA ILE A 510 -26.15 -21.74 -2.67
C ILE A 510 -27.13 -22.78 -3.22
N GLU A 511 -27.79 -23.51 -2.32
CA GLU A 511 -28.76 -24.54 -2.70
C GLU A 511 -30.17 -23.96 -2.82
N LYS A 512 -30.55 -23.11 -1.85
CA LYS A 512 -31.90 -22.57 -1.77
C LYS A 512 -31.89 -21.18 -1.15
N TRP A 513 -32.82 -20.33 -1.60
CA TRP A 513 -33.21 -19.10 -0.90
C TRP A 513 -34.73 -18.97 -0.82
N ILE A 514 -35.20 -18.39 0.28
CA ILE A 514 -36.61 -18.12 0.53
C ILE A 514 -36.78 -16.64 0.81
N VAL A 515 -37.79 -16.03 0.22
CA VAL A 515 -38.06 -14.60 0.30
C VAL A 515 -39.43 -14.35 0.91
N GLU A 516 -39.46 -13.55 1.98
CA GLU A 516 -40.67 -12.94 2.51
C GLU A 516 -40.63 -11.44 2.20
N THR A 517 -41.75 -10.92 1.66
CA THR A 517 -41.85 -9.50 1.29
C THR A 517 -42.86 -8.79 2.17
N LYS A 518 -42.45 -7.61 2.69
CA LYS A 518 -43.35 -6.66 3.33
C LYS A 518 -43.52 -5.47 2.39
N ASN A 519 -44.77 -5.21 1.98
CA ASN A 519 -45.13 -4.05 1.15
C ASN A 519 -45.25 -2.81 2.01
#